data_b4a26599bd1e171aeb6f7908db37efbd
#
_entry.id   b4a26599bd1e171aeb6f7908db37efbd
#
_cell.length_a   1.000
_cell.length_b   1.000
_cell.length_c   1.000
_cell.angle_alpha   90.00
_cell.angle_beta   90.00
_cell.angle_gamma   90.00
#
_symmetry.space_group_name_H-M   'P 1'
#
loop_
_entity.id
_entity.type
_entity.pdbx_description
1 polymer ?
#
loop_
_entity_poly.entity_id
_entity_poly.type
_entity_poly.pdbx_seq_one_letter_code
_entity_poly.pdbx_strand_id
1 'polypeptide(L)'
;VVDILPLGYAFVALKEDGSVVTWGHWAYGQRTSYNAFKNGNSVDSLDEDLESGVIKISAVSGNVDALKEDGSILQWGFEGQTPPDTADFEDVYSGNYSHFGFKEDGSVKTWGRNGLGPASSSMEAQLNSGAKVLKVVASEQAWAALKEDGSVLAWGSGSRGGSEPTSDLQSGVIEIVPNAYGFAALKEDGSVVSWGGGSNSNYSSEDLSSGVVKLLSNSSSFAALKEDGSVVTWGNTEDVSNKTKTSP
;
A
#
# COMPACT_ATOMS: atom_id res chain seq x y z
N VAL A 1 18.03 -2.91 16.31
CA VAL A 1 17.17 -3.03 15.12
C VAL A 1 15.80 -2.48 15.51
N VAL A 2 15.31 -1.54 14.73
CA VAL A 2 14.00 -0.90 14.95
C VAL A 2 12.92 -1.45 14.03
N ASP A 3 13.29 -1.97 12.85
CA ASP A 3 12.35 -2.55 11.90
C ASP A 3 12.99 -3.67 11.06
N ILE A 4 12.18 -4.69 10.68
CA ILE A 4 12.58 -5.79 9.80
C ILE A 4 11.44 -6.10 8.86
N LEU A 5 11.68 -6.02 7.55
CA LEU A 5 10.70 -6.29 6.52
C LEU A 5 11.12 -7.47 5.62
N PRO A 6 10.17 -8.35 5.24
CA PRO A 6 10.42 -9.41 4.29
C PRO A 6 10.42 -8.90 2.85
N LEU A 7 11.28 -9.49 2.01
CA LEU A 7 11.47 -9.17 0.60
C LEU A 7 11.27 -10.39 -0.32
N GLY A 8 10.35 -11.26 -0.01
CA GLY A 8 10.21 -12.54 -0.69
C GLY A 8 11.22 -13.56 -0.16
N TYR A 9 12.40 -13.69 -0.78
CA TYR A 9 13.47 -14.59 -0.33
C TYR A 9 14.62 -13.88 0.37
N ALA A 10 14.44 -12.64 0.76
CA ALA A 10 15.41 -11.79 1.46
C ALA A 10 14.73 -11.01 2.59
N PHE A 11 15.52 -10.29 3.36
CA PHE A 11 15.07 -9.40 4.41
C PHE A 11 15.86 -8.09 4.35
N VAL A 12 15.24 -7.02 4.78
CA VAL A 12 15.86 -5.73 5.05
C VAL A 12 15.58 -5.33 6.50
N ALA A 13 16.58 -4.81 7.19
CA ALA A 13 16.43 -4.31 8.55
C ALA A 13 17.02 -2.91 8.69
N LEU A 14 16.27 -2.05 9.38
CA LEU A 14 16.69 -0.75 9.86
C LEU A 14 17.20 -0.86 11.29
N LYS A 15 18.36 -0.27 11.58
CA LYS A 15 18.94 -0.20 12.92
C LYS A 15 18.70 1.17 13.57
N GLU A 16 18.89 1.24 14.88
CA GLU A 16 18.77 2.46 15.69
C GLU A 16 19.74 3.58 15.28
N ASP A 17 20.89 3.21 14.71
CA ASP A 17 21.89 4.15 14.20
C ASP A 17 21.57 4.66 12.79
N GLY A 18 20.40 4.31 12.24
CA GLY A 18 19.97 4.66 10.89
C GLY A 18 20.67 3.88 9.79
N SER A 19 21.46 2.85 10.13
CA SER A 19 22.05 1.97 9.12
C SER A 19 21.06 0.89 8.69
N VAL A 20 21.16 0.45 7.43
CA VAL A 20 20.32 -0.59 6.84
C VAL A 20 21.17 -1.80 6.48
N VAL A 21 20.69 -2.98 6.80
CA VAL A 21 21.29 -4.25 6.40
C VAL A 21 20.30 -5.12 5.66
N THR A 22 20.79 -5.84 4.66
CA THR A 22 20.01 -6.79 3.88
C THR A 22 20.69 -8.16 3.87
N TRP A 23 19.89 -9.23 3.87
CA TRP A 23 20.38 -10.60 3.78
C TRP A 23 19.35 -11.52 3.12
N GLY A 24 19.80 -12.66 2.62
CA GLY A 24 18.96 -13.64 1.93
C GLY A 24 19.39 -13.87 0.49
N HIS A 25 18.45 -14.19 -0.38
CA HIS A 25 18.77 -14.51 -1.77
C HIS A 25 19.16 -13.26 -2.56
N TRP A 26 20.32 -13.27 -3.22
CA TRP A 26 20.92 -12.13 -3.91
C TRP A 26 20.02 -11.47 -4.99
N ALA A 27 19.14 -12.22 -5.64
CA ALA A 27 18.23 -11.70 -6.65
C ALA A 27 17.01 -10.95 -6.08
N TYR A 28 16.84 -10.88 -4.76
CA TYR A 28 15.64 -10.35 -4.12
C TYR A 28 15.98 -9.31 -3.04
N GLY A 29 16.68 -8.24 -3.45
CA GLY A 29 16.84 -7.06 -2.59
C GLY A 29 18.09 -7.04 -1.72
N GLN A 30 19.12 -7.85 -2.04
CA GLN A 30 20.43 -7.60 -1.45
C GLN A 30 20.97 -6.24 -1.92
N ARG A 31 21.65 -5.55 -1.00
CA ARG A 31 22.45 -4.34 -1.19
C ARG A 31 23.41 -4.49 -2.33
N THR A 32 23.05 -4.21 -3.53
CA THR A 32 23.98 -4.20 -4.63
C THR A 32 23.50 -3.34 -5.78
N SER A 33 24.39 -3.01 -6.65
CA SER A 33 24.33 -2.36 -7.92
C SER A 33 23.18 -2.76 -8.89
N TYR A 34 22.16 -3.49 -8.43
CA TYR A 34 21.05 -3.87 -9.27
C TYR A 34 19.94 -2.86 -9.14
N ASN A 35 19.84 -1.94 -10.12
CA ASN A 35 18.83 -0.89 -10.17
C ASN A 35 18.78 -0.04 -8.88
N ALA A 36 19.93 0.46 -8.45
CA ALA A 36 20.02 1.39 -7.32
C ALA A 36 19.79 2.83 -7.80
N PHE A 37 18.99 3.58 -7.08
CA PHE A 37 18.66 4.97 -7.37
C PHE A 37 18.77 5.84 -6.13
N LYS A 38 19.35 7.01 -6.32
CA LYS A 38 19.43 8.09 -5.33
C LYS A 38 18.97 9.38 -5.98
N ASN A 39 17.96 10.03 -5.39
CA ASN A 39 17.43 11.32 -5.88
C ASN A 39 17.22 11.34 -7.40
N GLY A 40 16.53 10.34 -7.94
CA GLY A 40 16.23 10.27 -9.36
C GLY A 40 17.36 9.79 -10.28
N ASN A 41 18.57 9.58 -9.77
CA ASN A 41 19.70 9.14 -10.56
C ASN A 41 20.07 7.69 -10.27
N SER A 42 20.39 6.93 -11.33
CA SER A 42 20.95 5.59 -11.20
C SER A 42 22.35 5.69 -10.60
N VAL A 43 22.65 4.82 -9.63
CA VAL A 43 23.96 4.75 -8.96
C VAL A 43 24.47 3.32 -8.95
N ASP A 44 25.79 3.16 -8.88
CA ASP A 44 26.43 1.84 -8.90
C ASP A 44 26.27 1.09 -7.58
N SER A 45 26.15 1.80 -6.46
CA SER A 45 25.92 1.25 -5.13
C SER A 45 25.27 2.28 -4.20
N LEU A 46 24.54 1.78 -3.20
CA LEU A 46 24.00 2.57 -2.08
C LEU A 46 24.71 2.23 -0.76
N ASP A 47 25.84 1.50 -0.79
CA ASP A 47 26.46 0.99 0.44
C ASP A 47 26.80 2.11 1.43
N GLU A 48 27.46 3.17 0.98
CA GLU A 48 27.79 4.32 1.83
C GLU A 48 26.53 5.08 2.31
N ASP A 49 25.53 5.21 1.46
CA ASP A 49 24.28 5.93 1.78
C ASP A 49 23.41 5.20 2.81
N LEU A 50 23.58 3.86 2.91
CA LEU A 50 22.84 3.00 3.85
C LEU A 50 23.59 2.76 5.16
N GLU A 51 24.76 3.37 5.37
CA GLU A 51 25.49 3.27 6.64
C GLU A 51 24.87 4.09 7.78
N SER A 52 24.08 5.13 7.47
CA SER A 52 23.43 5.97 8.47
C SER A 52 22.31 6.86 7.89
N GLY A 53 21.53 7.49 8.79
CA GLY A 53 20.56 8.53 8.44
C GLY A 53 19.29 8.02 7.77
N VAL A 54 19.06 6.73 7.70
CA VAL A 54 17.76 6.17 7.29
C VAL A 54 16.83 6.18 8.50
N ILE A 55 15.63 6.74 8.31
CA ILE A 55 14.60 6.84 9.36
C ILE A 55 13.42 5.88 9.13
N LYS A 56 13.22 5.44 7.89
CA LYS A 56 12.17 4.50 7.53
C LYS A 56 12.57 3.63 6.36
N ILE A 57 12.13 2.38 6.38
CA ILE A 57 12.17 1.47 5.23
C ILE A 57 10.76 1.06 4.85
N SER A 58 10.51 0.92 3.56
CA SER A 58 9.29 0.32 3.00
C SER A 58 9.71 -0.70 1.96
N ALA A 59 9.09 -1.88 1.98
CA ALA A 59 9.55 -2.97 1.14
C ALA A 59 8.40 -3.87 0.69
N VAL A 60 8.42 -4.24 -0.59
CA VAL A 60 7.47 -5.19 -1.16
C VAL A 60 8.07 -5.93 -2.36
N SER A 61 7.88 -7.23 -2.39
CA SER A 61 8.22 -8.09 -3.56
C SER A 61 9.63 -7.88 -4.15
N GLY A 62 10.61 -7.54 -3.31
CA GLY A 62 11.99 -7.32 -3.73
C GLY A 62 12.34 -5.88 -4.09
N ASN A 63 11.42 -4.94 -3.98
CA ASN A 63 11.68 -3.50 -4.06
C ASN A 63 11.78 -2.90 -2.66
N VAL A 64 12.70 -1.98 -2.47
CA VAL A 64 12.90 -1.26 -1.20
C VAL A 64 13.03 0.23 -1.46
N ASP A 65 12.32 0.99 -0.65
CA ASP A 65 12.51 2.42 -0.48
C ASP A 65 13.04 2.69 0.93
N ALA A 66 14.11 3.45 1.03
CA ALA A 66 14.63 3.96 2.28
C ALA A 66 14.53 5.49 2.30
N LEU A 67 13.78 6.01 3.26
CA LEU A 67 13.65 7.44 3.53
C LEU A 67 14.75 7.86 4.49
N LYS A 68 15.48 8.91 4.14
CA LYS A 68 16.54 9.50 4.96
C LYS A 68 16.02 10.69 5.79
N GLU A 69 16.76 11.05 6.82
CA GLU A 69 16.49 12.21 7.69
C GLU A 69 16.37 13.55 6.93
N ASP A 70 17.06 13.66 5.79
CA ASP A 70 17.00 14.85 4.93
C ASP A 70 15.81 14.85 3.97
N GLY A 71 14.89 13.87 4.09
CA GLY A 71 13.73 13.72 3.23
C GLY A 71 14.03 13.11 1.85
N SER A 72 15.27 12.71 1.58
CA SER A 72 15.64 12.03 0.34
C SER A 72 15.26 10.55 0.36
N ILE A 73 15.05 9.97 -0.83
CA ILE A 73 14.70 8.56 -0.99
C ILE A 73 15.82 7.83 -1.72
N LEU A 74 16.27 6.74 -1.11
CA LEU A 74 17.10 5.72 -1.75
C LEU A 74 16.20 4.57 -2.16
N GLN A 75 16.40 4.05 -3.36
CA GLN A 75 15.62 2.95 -3.89
C GLN A 75 16.51 1.88 -4.51
N TRP A 76 16.18 0.62 -4.26
CA TRP A 76 16.84 -0.52 -4.94
C TRP A 76 15.91 -1.71 -5.04
N GLY A 77 16.23 -2.66 -5.91
CA GLY A 77 15.50 -3.93 -6.05
C GLY A 77 15.25 -4.34 -7.48
N PHE A 78 14.23 -5.15 -7.66
CA PHE A 78 13.97 -5.89 -8.89
C PHE A 78 13.53 -5.01 -10.08
N GLU A 79 12.79 -3.93 -9.80
CA GLU A 79 12.28 -3.01 -10.81
C GLU A 79 12.89 -1.63 -10.57
N GLY A 80 13.94 -1.30 -11.32
CA GLY A 80 14.55 0.03 -11.26
C GLY A 80 13.57 1.11 -11.66
N GLN A 81 13.07 1.81 -10.67
CA GLN A 81 12.11 2.90 -10.85
C GLN A 81 12.72 4.15 -10.22
N THR A 82 12.73 5.20 -10.98
CA THR A 82 13.42 6.44 -10.58
C THR A 82 12.60 7.17 -9.51
N PRO A 83 13.03 7.26 -8.25
CA PRO A 83 12.38 8.11 -7.26
C PRO A 83 12.47 9.57 -7.69
N PRO A 84 11.57 10.44 -7.21
CA PRO A 84 11.69 11.88 -7.44
C PRO A 84 13.05 12.42 -6.96
N ASP A 85 13.59 13.43 -7.65
CA ASP A 85 14.86 14.08 -7.31
C ASP A 85 14.73 15.15 -6.19
N THR A 86 13.66 15.08 -5.40
CA THR A 86 13.38 15.99 -4.29
C THR A 86 13.70 15.34 -2.96
N ALA A 87 14.11 16.13 -1.98
CA ALA A 87 14.41 15.73 -0.62
C ALA A 87 13.46 16.45 0.35
N ASP A 88 12.16 16.15 0.24
CA ASP A 88 11.09 16.79 1.01
C ASP A 88 10.01 15.78 1.45
N PHE A 89 10.39 14.49 1.55
CA PHE A 89 9.48 13.45 1.97
C PHE A 89 9.54 13.22 3.48
N GLU A 90 8.36 13.03 4.10
CA GLU A 90 8.18 12.60 5.49
C GLU A 90 7.90 11.10 5.60
N ASP A 91 7.32 10.53 4.55
CA ASP A 91 6.92 9.12 4.55
C ASP A 91 6.94 8.52 3.14
N VAL A 92 7.17 7.20 3.07
CA VAL A 92 7.24 6.44 1.81
C VAL A 92 6.62 5.06 1.95
N TYR A 93 5.94 4.63 0.88
CA TYR A 93 5.30 3.32 0.76
C TYR A 93 5.66 2.67 -0.57
N SER A 94 6.19 1.46 -0.51
CA SER A 94 6.48 0.64 -1.68
C SER A 94 5.27 -0.17 -2.10
N GLY A 95 5.03 -0.26 -3.39
CA GLY A 95 4.15 -1.24 -4.03
C GLY A 95 4.94 -2.13 -4.99
N ASN A 96 4.29 -3.12 -5.60
CA ASN A 96 4.98 -4.05 -6.51
C ASN A 96 5.57 -3.35 -7.75
N TYR A 97 4.89 -2.34 -8.27
CA TYR A 97 5.25 -1.64 -9.51
C TYR A 97 5.25 -0.13 -9.37
N SER A 98 4.97 0.38 -8.19
CA SER A 98 4.87 1.81 -7.93
C SER A 98 5.02 2.14 -6.47
N HIS A 99 5.28 3.39 -6.20
CA HIS A 99 5.61 3.93 -4.90
C HIS A 99 4.77 5.18 -4.63
N PHE A 100 4.60 5.48 -3.37
CA PHE A 100 3.86 6.62 -2.88
C PHE A 100 4.65 7.31 -1.76
N GLY A 101 4.75 8.63 -1.81
CA GLY A 101 5.41 9.42 -0.77
C GLY A 101 4.55 10.56 -0.29
N PHE A 102 4.56 10.81 1.01
CA PHE A 102 4.06 12.02 1.64
C PHE A 102 5.18 13.03 1.76
N LYS A 103 4.90 14.29 1.46
CA LYS A 103 5.83 15.40 1.61
C LYS A 103 5.54 16.22 2.86
N GLU A 104 6.54 16.96 3.33
CA GLU A 104 6.44 17.84 4.51
C GLU A 104 5.31 18.87 4.41
N ASP A 105 4.97 19.34 3.21
CA ASP A 105 3.85 20.27 2.98
C ASP A 105 2.47 19.57 2.99
N GLY A 106 2.43 18.27 3.23
CA GLY A 106 1.24 17.42 3.20
C GLY A 106 0.76 17.05 1.80
N SER A 107 1.49 17.43 0.77
CA SER A 107 1.25 16.95 -0.59
C SER A 107 1.77 15.51 -0.76
N VAL A 108 1.33 14.86 -1.82
CA VAL A 108 1.73 13.50 -2.12
C VAL A 108 2.32 13.39 -3.51
N LYS A 109 3.22 12.44 -3.69
CA LYS A 109 3.85 12.11 -4.95
C LYS A 109 3.80 10.61 -5.21
N THR A 110 3.58 10.23 -6.46
CA THR A 110 3.65 8.83 -6.90
C THR A 110 4.69 8.68 -7.99
N TRP A 111 5.37 7.53 -8.01
CA TRP A 111 6.32 7.19 -9.07
C TRP A 111 6.32 5.68 -9.30
N GLY A 112 6.94 5.25 -10.39
CA GLY A 112 7.00 3.84 -10.71
C GLY A 112 6.75 3.53 -12.18
N ARG A 113 6.38 2.29 -12.48
CA ARG A 113 6.21 1.80 -13.84
C ARG A 113 4.92 2.30 -14.47
N ASN A 114 5.03 2.96 -15.61
CA ASN A 114 3.88 3.46 -16.37
C ASN A 114 2.84 2.36 -16.65
N GLY A 115 1.58 2.68 -16.36
CA GLY A 115 0.42 1.83 -16.63
C GLY A 115 0.08 0.79 -15.55
N LEU A 116 0.95 0.61 -14.55
CA LEU A 116 0.73 -0.35 -13.46
C LEU A 116 0.83 0.27 -12.07
N GLY A 117 1.07 1.59 -11.98
CA GLY A 117 1.37 2.07 -10.69
C GLY A 117 1.23 3.56 -10.39
N PRO A 118 2.05 4.47 -10.95
CA PRO A 118 1.95 5.86 -10.55
C PRO A 118 0.60 6.45 -10.95
N ALA A 119 0.08 7.33 -10.13
CA ALA A 119 -1.10 8.10 -10.45
C ALA A 119 -0.85 8.93 -11.72
N SER A 120 -1.86 9.07 -12.58
CA SER A 120 -1.81 10.04 -13.66
C SER A 120 -1.68 11.46 -13.08
N SER A 121 -1.21 12.41 -13.88
CA SER A 121 -1.11 13.80 -13.43
C SER A 121 -2.47 14.36 -12.95
N SER A 122 -3.59 13.93 -13.54
CA SER A 122 -4.92 14.30 -13.09
C SER A 122 -5.28 13.66 -11.74
N MET A 123 -4.88 12.42 -11.51
CA MET A 123 -5.09 11.74 -10.22
C MET A 123 -4.19 12.34 -9.14
N GLU A 124 -2.93 12.64 -9.42
CA GLU A 124 -2.07 13.37 -8.47
C GLU A 124 -2.66 14.74 -8.11
N ALA A 125 -3.24 15.46 -9.07
CA ALA A 125 -3.93 16.71 -8.77
C ALA A 125 -5.15 16.51 -7.85
N GLN A 126 -5.90 15.43 -8.00
CA GLN A 126 -7.00 15.09 -7.10
C GLN A 126 -6.51 14.68 -5.71
N LEU A 127 -5.45 13.90 -5.62
CA LEU A 127 -4.81 13.54 -4.35
C LEU A 127 -4.37 14.78 -3.56
N ASN A 128 -3.84 15.78 -4.28
CA ASN A 128 -3.32 17.03 -3.70
C ASN A 128 -4.36 18.16 -3.59
N SER A 129 -5.64 17.89 -3.90
CA SER A 129 -6.73 18.87 -3.80
C SER A 129 -7.71 18.54 -2.67
N GLY A 130 -8.32 19.55 -2.06
CA GLY A 130 -9.33 19.38 -1.01
C GLY A 130 -8.75 18.80 0.29
N ALA A 131 -9.42 17.80 0.87
CA ALA A 131 -8.99 17.15 2.09
C ALA A 131 -7.65 16.41 1.90
N LYS A 132 -6.84 16.37 2.95
CA LYS A 132 -5.52 15.69 2.92
C LYS A 132 -5.68 14.17 2.82
N VAL A 133 -4.69 13.51 2.25
CA VAL A 133 -4.58 12.06 2.29
C VAL A 133 -4.09 11.64 3.69
N LEU A 134 -4.85 10.76 4.34
CA LEU A 134 -4.50 10.20 5.65
C LEU A 134 -3.73 8.89 5.55
N LYS A 135 -4.12 8.07 4.59
CA LYS A 135 -3.59 6.70 4.47
C LYS A 135 -3.63 6.25 3.02
N VAL A 136 -2.64 5.48 2.64
CA VAL A 136 -2.63 4.74 1.38
C VAL A 136 -2.47 3.26 1.62
N VAL A 137 -3.09 2.45 0.77
CA VAL A 137 -2.95 1.00 0.75
C VAL A 137 -2.79 0.53 -0.69
N ALA A 138 -2.08 -0.57 -0.87
CA ALA A 138 -1.82 -1.15 -2.19
C ALA A 138 -2.37 -2.58 -2.30
N SER A 139 -3.00 -2.88 -3.44
CA SER A 139 -3.16 -4.24 -3.96
C SER A 139 -1.92 -4.62 -4.77
N GLU A 140 -1.95 -5.75 -5.51
CA GLU A 140 -0.79 -6.09 -6.36
C GLU A 140 -0.46 -5.03 -7.43
N GLN A 141 -1.46 -4.36 -8.00
CA GLN A 141 -1.28 -3.46 -9.14
C GLN A 141 -2.18 -2.22 -9.07
N ALA A 142 -2.71 -1.90 -7.90
CA ALA A 142 -3.54 -0.72 -7.69
C ALA A 142 -3.33 -0.16 -6.28
N TRP A 143 -3.72 1.10 -6.12
CA TRP A 143 -3.65 1.85 -4.88
C TRP A 143 -5.01 2.43 -4.53
N ALA A 144 -5.24 2.60 -3.25
CA ALA A 144 -6.38 3.36 -2.73
C ALA A 144 -5.88 4.31 -1.63
N ALA A 145 -6.36 5.56 -1.69
CA ALA A 145 -6.06 6.60 -0.72
C ALA A 145 -7.33 7.00 0.03
N LEU A 146 -7.27 6.99 1.36
CA LEU A 146 -8.28 7.53 2.25
C LEU A 146 -7.92 8.96 2.59
N LYS A 147 -8.87 9.88 2.43
CA LYS A 147 -8.73 11.30 2.76
C LYS A 147 -9.42 11.65 4.09
N GLU A 148 -9.07 12.80 4.67
CA GLU A 148 -9.60 13.29 5.96
C GLU A 148 -11.12 13.46 5.98
N ASP A 149 -11.75 13.71 4.83
CA ASP A 149 -13.20 13.83 4.69
C ASP A 149 -13.91 12.48 4.51
N GLY A 150 -13.18 11.38 4.65
CA GLY A 150 -13.69 10.03 4.46
C GLY A 150 -13.92 9.65 2.99
N SER A 151 -13.47 10.46 2.04
CA SER A 151 -13.49 10.10 0.62
C SER A 151 -12.32 9.19 0.26
N VAL A 152 -12.50 8.39 -0.80
CA VAL A 152 -11.48 7.47 -1.31
C VAL A 152 -11.20 7.77 -2.76
N LEU A 153 -9.91 7.80 -3.10
CA LEU A 153 -9.41 7.80 -4.48
C LEU A 153 -8.72 6.48 -4.76
N ALA A 154 -8.84 5.95 -5.97
CA ALA A 154 -8.14 4.74 -6.38
C ALA A 154 -7.53 4.90 -7.78
N TRP A 155 -6.37 4.28 -8.01
CA TRP A 155 -5.66 4.31 -9.29
C TRP A 155 -4.84 3.05 -9.52
N GLY A 156 -4.36 2.85 -10.74
CA GLY A 156 -3.63 1.66 -11.17
C GLY A 156 -4.48 0.74 -12.02
N SER A 157 -4.27 -0.56 -11.94
CA SER A 157 -5.01 -1.56 -12.73
C SER A 157 -6.47 -1.65 -12.29
N GLY A 158 -7.42 -1.41 -13.21
CA GLY A 158 -8.85 -1.53 -12.94
C GLY A 158 -9.27 -2.91 -12.46
N SER A 159 -8.63 -3.98 -12.98
CA SER A 159 -8.88 -5.36 -12.54
C SER A 159 -8.36 -5.67 -11.13
N ARG A 160 -7.64 -4.74 -10.50
CA ARG A 160 -7.10 -4.84 -9.14
C ARG A 160 -7.61 -3.73 -8.22
N GLY A 161 -8.68 -3.04 -8.63
CA GLY A 161 -9.31 -1.99 -7.83
C GLY A 161 -8.84 -0.58 -8.13
N GLY A 162 -8.03 -0.38 -9.19
CA GLY A 162 -7.54 0.94 -9.58
C GLY A 162 -8.50 1.77 -10.42
N SER A 163 -9.75 1.35 -10.58
CA SER A 163 -10.81 2.18 -11.17
C SER A 163 -11.36 3.13 -10.11
N GLU A 164 -11.87 4.31 -10.54
CA GLU A 164 -12.50 5.25 -9.63
C GLU A 164 -13.58 4.55 -8.79
N PRO A 165 -13.57 4.76 -7.47
CA PRO A 165 -14.54 4.16 -6.58
C PRO A 165 -15.95 4.68 -6.88
N THR A 166 -16.93 3.86 -6.53
CA THR A 166 -18.35 4.22 -6.65
C THR A 166 -18.72 5.43 -5.79
N SER A 167 -19.91 6.02 -6.03
CA SER A 167 -20.45 7.13 -5.23
C SER A 167 -20.47 6.84 -3.71
N ASP A 168 -20.51 5.57 -3.32
CA ASP A 168 -20.58 5.14 -1.92
C ASP A 168 -19.28 5.39 -1.15
N LEU A 169 -18.19 5.63 -1.85
CA LEU A 169 -16.86 5.89 -1.29
C LEU A 169 -16.45 7.37 -1.35
N GLN A 170 -17.39 8.28 -1.60
CA GLN A 170 -17.13 9.72 -1.63
C GLN A 170 -17.13 10.36 -0.23
N SER A 171 -17.55 9.62 0.81
CA SER A 171 -17.52 10.08 2.22
C SER A 171 -17.76 8.94 3.21
N GLY A 172 -17.43 9.20 4.47
CA GLY A 172 -17.75 8.32 5.61
C GLY A 172 -16.90 7.06 5.69
N VAL A 173 -15.84 6.93 4.91
CA VAL A 173 -14.91 5.80 5.04
C VAL A 173 -13.94 6.09 6.19
N ILE A 174 -13.75 5.09 7.07
CA ILE A 174 -12.85 5.15 8.23
C ILE A 174 -11.66 4.19 8.11
N GLU A 175 -11.78 3.15 7.28
CA GLU A 175 -10.72 2.18 7.07
C GLU A 175 -10.76 1.60 5.65
N ILE A 176 -9.57 1.35 5.08
CA ILE A 176 -9.42 0.58 3.84
C ILE A 176 -8.44 -0.57 4.11
N VAL A 177 -8.85 -1.77 3.70
CA VAL A 177 -8.04 -2.99 3.76
C VAL A 177 -7.84 -3.56 2.37
N PRO A 178 -6.58 -3.80 1.92
CA PRO A 178 -6.27 -4.36 0.62
C PRO A 178 -6.22 -5.90 0.64
N ASN A 179 -6.40 -6.52 -0.51
CA ASN A 179 -5.87 -7.85 -0.82
C ASN A 179 -5.16 -7.84 -2.19
N ALA A 180 -4.71 -8.97 -2.73
CA ALA A 180 -4.03 -8.99 -4.02
C ALA A 180 -4.92 -8.49 -5.19
N TYR A 181 -6.23 -8.56 -5.07
CA TYR A 181 -7.17 -8.32 -6.17
C TYR A 181 -8.01 -7.06 -6.03
N GLY A 182 -7.93 -6.34 -4.89
CA GLY A 182 -8.72 -5.13 -4.67
C GLY A 182 -8.76 -4.71 -3.21
N PHE A 183 -9.85 -4.09 -2.82
CA PHE A 183 -9.99 -3.42 -1.53
C PHE A 183 -11.38 -3.64 -0.90
N ALA A 184 -11.43 -3.49 0.42
CA ALA A 184 -12.65 -3.35 1.19
C ALA A 184 -12.54 -2.11 2.08
N ALA A 185 -13.59 -1.29 2.12
CA ALA A 185 -13.69 -0.10 2.95
C ALA A 185 -14.77 -0.29 4.02
N LEU A 186 -14.43 0.02 5.27
CA LEU A 186 -15.36 0.14 6.37
C LEU A 186 -15.81 1.60 6.48
N LYS A 187 -17.10 1.81 6.63
CA LYS A 187 -17.70 3.13 6.81
C LYS A 187 -18.10 3.38 8.27
N GLU A 188 -18.29 4.65 8.63
CA GLU A 188 -18.70 5.09 9.97
C GLU A 188 -20.02 4.47 10.43
N ASP A 189 -20.94 4.16 9.49
CA ASP A 189 -22.22 3.52 9.77
C ASP A 189 -22.13 2.00 9.95
N GLY A 190 -20.91 1.45 9.92
CA GLY A 190 -20.64 0.01 10.02
C GLY A 190 -20.95 -0.75 8.74
N SER A 191 -21.25 -0.09 7.63
CA SER A 191 -21.37 -0.73 6.31
C SER A 191 -19.99 -0.95 5.68
N VAL A 192 -19.92 -1.88 4.72
CA VAL A 192 -18.70 -2.20 3.98
C VAL A 192 -18.95 -2.09 2.48
N VAL A 193 -18.03 -1.45 1.79
CA VAL A 193 -17.96 -1.41 0.32
C VAL A 193 -16.71 -2.12 -0.14
N SER A 194 -16.84 -3.04 -1.09
CA SER A 194 -15.72 -3.79 -1.63
C SER A 194 -15.64 -3.59 -3.15
N TRP A 195 -14.42 -3.39 -3.66
CA TRP A 195 -14.21 -3.20 -5.10
C TRP A 195 -12.90 -3.81 -5.58
N GLY A 196 -12.79 -4.00 -6.90
CA GLY A 196 -11.64 -4.60 -7.57
C GLY A 196 -12.03 -5.78 -8.42
N GLY A 197 -11.06 -6.62 -8.76
CA GLY A 197 -11.24 -7.77 -9.63
C GLY A 197 -11.59 -9.07 -8.91
N GLY A 198 -11.95 -10.07 -9.72
CA GLY A 198 -12.26 -11.41 -9.22
C GLY A 198 -13.55 -11.45 -8.39
N SER A 199 -13.50 -12.24 -7.34
CA SER A 199 -14.64 -12.44 -6.43
C SER A 199 -14.76 -11.37 -5.33
N ASN A 200 -13.99 -10.28 -5.40
CA ASN A 200 -14.02 -9.24 -4.36
C ASN A 200 -15.38 -8.52 -4.28
N SER A 201 -16.15 -8.50 -5.38
CA SER A 201 -17.51 -7.96 -5.43
C SER A 201 -18.59 -9.00 -5.12
N ASN A 202 -18.21 -10.27 -4.89
CA ASN A 202 -19.17 -11.36 -4.62
C ASN A 202 -19.43 -11.47 -3.11
N TYR A 203 -20.17 -10.51 -2.56
CA TYR A 203 -20.67 -10.57 -1.19
C TYR A 203 -22.17 -10.21 -1.15
N SER A 204 -22.87 -10.71 -0.14
CA SER A 204 -24.25 -10.28 0.11
C SER A 204 -24.21 -8.89 0.71
N SER A 205 -24.76 -7.90 0.00
CA SER A 205 -24.84 -6.52 0.50
C SER A 205 -25.64 -6.42 1.81
N GLU A 206 -26.58 -7.35 2.05
CA GLU A 206 -27.39 -7.38 3.28
C GLU A 206 -26.52 -7.72 4.50
N ASP A 207 -25.57 -8.64 4.38
CA ASP A 207 -24.71 -9.06 5.48
C ASP A 207 -23.70 -7.99 5.90
N LEU A 208 -23.33 -7.10 4.96
CA LEU A 208 -22.32 -6.06 5.14
C LEU A 208 -22.90 -4.64 5.13
N SER A 209 -24.23 -4.51 5.23
CA SER A 209 -24.92 -3.21 5.20
C SER A 209 -24.79 -2.41 6.50
N SER A 210 -24.41 -3.07 7.62
CA SER A 210 -24.20 -2.43 8.92
C SER A 210 -23.58 -3.36 9.96
N GLY A 211 -23.16 -2.78 11.08
CA GLY A 211 -22.70 -3.51 12.27
C GLY A 211 -21.31 -4.13 12.14
N VAL A 212 -20.54 -3.82 11.11
CA VAL A 212 -19.14 -4.25 11.01
C VAL A 212 -18.27 -3.34 11.87
N VAL A 213 -17.40 -3.96 12.67
CA VAL A 213 -16.46 -3.27 13.57
C VAL A 213 -15.01 -3.49 13.22
N LYS A 214 -14.71 -4.48 12.37
CA LYS A 214 -13.33 -4.76 11.95
C LYS A 214 -13.29 -5.47 10.61
N LEU A 215 -12.34 -5.05 9.77
CA LEU A 215 -11.97 -5.73 8.52
C LEU A 215 -10.62 -6.42 8.64
N LEU A 216 -10.51 -7.58 8.01
CA LEU A 216 -9.27 -8.34 7.82
C LEU A 216 -9.19 -8.85 6.39
N SER A 217 -7.99 -9.07 5.90
CA SER A 217 -7.74 -9.68 4.60
C SER A 217 -6.65 -10.74 4.66
N ASN A 218 -6.69 -11.65 3.70
CA ASN A 218 -5.55 -12.45 3.28
C ASN A 218 -5.23 -12.12 1.81
N SER A 219 -4.42 -12.93 1.14
CA SER A 219 -4.01 -12.68 -0.25
C SER A 219 -5.19 -12.59 -1.24
N SER A 220 -6.34 -13.24 -0.96
CA SER A 220 -7.43 -13.38 -1.95
C SER A 220 -8.84 -13.17 -1.41
N SER A 221 -9.00 -12.98 -0.11
CA SER A 221 -10.30 -12.90 0.55
C SER A 221 -10.30 -11.82 1.64
N PHE A 222 -11.51 -11.44 2.06
CA PHE A 222 -11.76 -10.55 3.17
C PHE A 222 -12.59 -11.24 4.24
N ALA A 223 -12.51 -10.73 5.46
CA ALA A 223 -13.36 -11.10 6.58
C ALA A 223 -13.79 -9.84 7.34
N ALA A 224 -15.06 -9.77 7.70
CA ALA A 224 -15.65 -8.74 8.55
C ALA A 224 -16.12 -9.35 9.86
N LEU A 225 -15.71 -8.76 10.99
CA LEU A 225 -16.25 -9.04 12.30
C LEU A 225 -17.37 -8.05 12.58
N LYS A 226 -18.52 -8.53 13.00
CA LYS A 226 -19.69 -7.71 13.37
C LYS A 226 -19.78 -7.53 14.89
N GLU A 227 -20.53 -6.51 15.31
CA GLU A 227 -20.79 -6.20 16.74
C GLU A 227 -21.37 -7.36 17.53
N ASP A 228 -22.21 -8.19 16.88
CA ASP A 228 -22.82 -9.38 17.48
C ASP A 228 -21.86 -10.58 17.58
N GLY A 229 -20.60 -10.42 17.17
CA GLY A 229 -19.58 -11.46 17.16
C GLY A 229 -19.63 -12.38 15.94
N SER A 230 -20.58 -12.19 15.03
CA SER A 230 -20.61 -12.95 13.77
C SER A 230 -19.51 -12.51 12.81
N VAL A 231 -19.12 -13.41 11.91
CA VAL A 231 -18.08 -13.17 10.91
C VAL A 231 -18.65 -13.44 9.51
N VAL A 232 -18.46 -12.46 8.63
CA VAL A 232 -18.79 -12.57 7.19
C VAL A 232 -17.48 -12.66 6.40
N THR A 233 -17.39 -13.55 5.44
CA THR A 233 -16.21 -13.71 4.56
C THR A 233 -16.62 -13.67 3.09
N TRP A 234 -15.77 -13.05 2.26
CA TRP A 234 -15.97 -12.99 0.80
C TRP A 234 -14.63 -12.89 0.06
N GLY A 235 -14.68 -13.00 -1.26
CA GLY A 235 -13.50 -13.02 -2.13
C GLY A 235 -13.35 -14.36 -2.84
N ASN A 236 -12.12 -14.78 -3.13
CA ASN A 236 -11.89 -16.08 -3.72
C ASN A 236 -12.07 -17.18 -2.66
N THR A 237 -13.27 -17.74 -2.62
CA THR A 237 -13.71 -18.66 -1.56
C THR A 237 -13.67 -20.12 -2.00
N GLU A 238 -12.76 -20.52 -2.89
CA GLU A 238 -12.64 -21.95 -3.24
C GLU A 238 -12.42 -22.84 -2.00
N ASP A 239 -12.02 -22.24 -0.86
CA ASP A 239 -11.79 -22.92 0.42
C ASP A 239 -12.70 -22.50 1.57
N VAL A 240 -13.63 -21.56 1.38
CA VAL A 240 -14.51 -21.08 2.48
C VAL A 240 -15.96 -21.31 2.12
N SER A 241 -16.44 -22.53 2.33
CA SER A 241 -17.88 -22.75 2.49
C SER A 241 -18.41 -21.77 3.54
N ASN A 242 -19.40 -20.92 3.19
CA ASN A 242 -20.12 -19.99 4.07
C ASN A 242 -20.35 -20.62 5.46
N LYS A 243 -19.39 -20.45 6.35
CA LYS A 243 -19.54 -20.83 7.76
C LYS A 243 -19.70 -19.55 8.56
N THR A 244 -20.93 -19.07 8.60
CA THR A 244 -21.38 -18.29 9.74
C THR A 244 -21.12 -19.16 11.00
N LYS A 245 -19.99 -18.99 11.65
CA LYS A 245 -19.80 -19.53 12.99
C LYS A 245 -20.51 -18.59 13.93
N THR A 246 -21.76 -18.91 14.26
CA THR A 246 -22.34 -18.47 15.52
C THR A 246 -21.53 -19.08 16.63
N SER A 247 -20.89 -18.22 17.45
CA SER A 247 -20.32 -18.65 18.74
C SER A 247 -21.40 -19.22 19.63
N PRO A 248 -21.07 -20.21 20.49
CA PRO A 248 -21.99 -20.78 21.44
C PRO A 248 -22.39 -19.79 22.52
#